data_2af2ea3fa3d4c98b7a9d4c8954ba2fe6
#
_entry.id   2af2ea3fa3d4c98b7a9d4c8954ba2fe6
#
_cell.length_a   1.000
_cell.length_b   1.000
_cell.length_c   1.000
_cell.angle_alpha   90.00
_cell.angle_beta   90.00
_cell.angle_gamma   90.00
#
_symmetry.space_group_name_H-M   'P 1'
#
loop_
_entity.id
_entity.type
_entity.pdbx_description
1 polymer ?
#
loop_
_entity_poly.entity_id
_entity_poly.type
_entity_poly.pdbx_seq_one_letter_code
_entity_poly.pdbx_strand_id
1 'polypeptide(L)'
;MRCIEAPGLLTMHTLFLLEHNRIARELQLQPAMQKYLQKLTIEEQNEVVYQETRRLLAATHQAITYKEFLPLVLGPENMQKYELELKEGTDSKYNPSLDPTIMNEFATVSFRWIHQFGKISFPGSATPWFPPSFQE
;
A
#
# COMPACT_ATOMS: atom_id res chain seq x y z
N MET A 1 -8.50 13.16 -10.82
CA MET A 1 -8.40 12.74 -9.41
C MET A 1 -8.71 11.25 -9.35
N ARG A 2 -7.68 10.39 -9.31
CA ARG A 2 -7.83 8.93 -9.53
C ARG A 2 -8.48 8.18 -8.35
N CYS A 3 -8.35 8.70 -7.13
CA CYS A 3 -8.84 8.04 -5.92
C CYS A 3 -10.37 8.08 -5.73
N ILE A 4 -11.10 8.90 -6.48
CA ILE A 4 -12.57 9.00 -6.39
C ILE A 4 -13.29 8.29 -7.55
N GLU A 5 -12.57 7.57 -8.37
CA GLU A 5 -13.13 6.85 -9.51
C GLU A 5 -14.07 5.71 -9.07
N ALA A 6 -13.80 5.12 -7.90
CA ALA A 6 -14.55 4.01 -7.33
C ALA A 6 -14.81 4.21 -5.82
N PRO A 7 -16.04 3.96 -5.30
CA PRO A 7 -16.31 4.05 -3.86
C PRO A 7 -15.37 3.19 -3.02
N GLY A 8 -15.10 1.95 -3.44
CA GLY A 8 -14.14 1.08 -2.77
C GLY A 8 -12.72 1.63 -2.80
N LEU A 9 -12.30 2.21 -3.93
CA LEU A 9 -11.01 2.85 -4.05
C LEU A 9 -10.90 4.08 -3.14
N LEU A 10 -11.92 4.94 -3.12
CA LEU A 10 -11.98 6.08 -2.22
C LEU A 10 -11.92 5.64 -0.75
N THR A 11 -12.66 4.60 -0.38
CA THR A 11 -12.64 4.06 0.99
C THR A 11 -11.24 3.60 1.39
N MET A 12 -10.55 2.85 0.54
CA MET A 12 -9.19 2.38 0.83
C MET A 12 -8.20 3.53 0.94
N HIS A 13 -8.25 4.52 0.04
CA HIS A 13 -7.42 5.72 0.15
C HIS A 13 -7.68 6.49 1.45
N THR A 14 -8.94 6.62 1.83
CA THR A 14 -9.32 7.30 3.08
C THR A 14 -8.80 6.52 4.30
N LEU A 15 -8.94 5.21 4.30
CA LEU A 15 -8.45 4.35 5.39
C LEU A 15 -6.94 4.53 5.60
N PHE A 16 -6.15 4.44 4.53
CA PHE A 16 -4.70 4.61 4.63
C PHE A 16 -4.29 6.05 4.98
N LEU A 17 -5.05 7.06 4.58
CA LEU A 17 -4.82 8.44 5.02
C LEU A 17 -5.06 8.60 6.52
N LEU A 18 -6.14 8.02 7.05
CA LEU A 18 -6.44 8.04 8.49
C LEU A 18 -5.39 7.28 9.29
N GLU A 19 -4.91 6.14 8.77
CA GLU A 19 -3.86 5.35 9.39
C GLU A 19 -2.53 6.11 9.40
N HIS A 20 -2.17 6.78 8.30
CA HIS A 20 -1.02 7.68 8.27
C HIS A 20 -1.10 8.71 9.40
N ASN A 21 -2.23 9.40 9.53
CA ASN A 21 -2.41 10.42 10.56
C ASN A 21 -2.38 9.82 11.99
N ARG A 22 -2.84 8.59 12.17
CA ARG A 22 -2.78 7.87 13.44
C ARG A 22 -1.31 7.57 13.81
N ILE A 23 -0.55 6.99 12.88
CA ILE A 23 0.86 6.66 13.09
C ILE A 23 1.67 7.94 13.37
N ALA A 24 1.44 9.02 12.63
CA ALA A 24 2.13 10.29 12.85
C ALA A 24 1.93 10.83 14.26
N ARG A 25 0.71 10.76 14.79
CA ARG A 25 0.42 11.16 16.17
C ARG A 25 1.12 10.28 17.20
N GLU A 26 1.08 8.97 16.99
CA GLU A 26 1.73 8.03 17.93
C GLU A 26 3.26 8.14 17.91
N LEU A 27 3.86 8.35 16.74
CA LEU A 27 5.30 8.58 16.64
C LEU A 27 5.74 9.80 17.46
N GLN A 28 5.00 10.90 17.39
CA GLN A 28 5.31 12.11 18.15
C GLN A 28 5.21 11.91 19.66
N LEU A 29 4.44 10.91 20.13
CA LEU A 29 4.31 10.58 21.55
C LEU A 29 5.44 9.66 22.05
N GLN A 30 6.22 9.05 21.15
CA GLN A 30 7.31 8.17 21.56
C GLN A 30 8.45 8.96 22.20
N PRO A 31 8.91 8.60 23.42
CA PRO A 31 9.95 9.37 24.13
C PRO A 31 11.25 9.54 23.33
N ALA A 32 11.66 8.50 22.61
CA ALA A 32 12.84 8.55 21.77
C ALA A 32 12.69 9.56 20.63
N MET A 33 11.51 9.58 19.99
CA MET A 33 11.20 10.53 18.93
C MET A 33 11.15 11.97 19.48
N GLN A 34 10.49 12.20 20.59
CA GLN A 34 10.44 13.52 21.22
C GLN A 34 11.83 14.07 21.51
N LYS A 35 12.71 13.26 22.10
CA LYS A 35 14.10 13.63 22.38
C LYS A 35 14.88 13.99 21.11
N TYR A 36 14.58 13.32 20.00
CA TYR A 36 15.21 13.62 18.72
C TYR A 36 14.67 14.93 18.13
N LEU A 37 13.33 15.08 18.08
CA LEU A 37 12.65 16.23 17.50
C LEU A 37 12.99 17.55 18.20
N GLN A 38 13.21 17.56 19.54
CA GLN A 38 13.59 18.75 20.29
C GLN A 38 14.87 19.44 19.79
N LYS A 39 15.68 18.76 19.00
CA LYS A 39 16.94 19.29 18.44
C LYS A 39 16.77 19.94 17.05
N LEU A 40 15.58 19.87 16.49
CA LEU A 40 15.25 20.24 15.13
C LEU A 40 14.34 21.47 15.10
N THR A 41 14.36 22.20 14.00
CA THR A 41 13.37 23.23 13.70
C THR A 41 11.99 22.62 13.48
N ILE A 42 10.92 23.42 13.51
CA ILE A 42 9.55 22.93 13.31
C ILE A 42 9.39 22.29 11.93
N GLU A 43 9.99 22.88 10.91
CA GLU A 43 9.97 22.37 9.53
C GLU A 43 10.64 21.00 9.43
N GLU A 44 11.81 20.86 10.04
CA GLU A 44 12.55 19.59 10.10
C GLU A 44 11.79 18.53 10.90
N GLN A 45 11.16 18.91 12.02
CA GLN A 45 10.31 18.00 12.81
C GLN A 45 9.17 17.44 11.98
N ASN A 46 8.45 18.29 11.25
CA ASN A 46 7.35 17.90 10.39
C ASN A 46 7.81 16.93 9.29
N GLU A 47 8.94 17.23 8.65
CA GLU A 47 9.51 16.38 7.60
C GLU A 47 9.92 15.02 8.15
N VAL A 48 10.60 14.96 9.28
CA VAL A 48 11.00 13.70 9.93
C VAL A 48 9.80 12.86 10.29
N VAL A 49 8.79 13.43 10.94
CA VAL A 49 7.57 12.70 11.31
C VAL A 49 6.84 12.19 10.06
N TYR A 50 6.75 13.02 9.01
CA TYR A 50 6.13 12.64 7.74
C TYR A 50 6.86 11.46 7.09
N GLN A 51 8.17 11.52 6.94
CA GLN A 51 8.94 10.47 6.28
C GLN A 51 8.96 9.16 7.07
N GLU A 52 9.09 9.22 8.40
CA GLU A 52 9.02 8.01 9.24
C GLU A 52 7.62 7.39 9.21
N THR A 53 6.58 8.20 9.26
CA THR A 53 5.19 7.72 9.10
C THR A 53 4.97 7.06 7.75
N ARG A 54 5.44 7.69 6.69
CA ARG A 54 5.36 7.15 5.32
C ARG A 54 6.09 5.81 5.19
N ARG A 55 7.27 5.69 5.81
CA ARG A 55 8.06 4.45 5.83
C ARG A 55 7.31 3.31 6.54
N LEU A 56 6.73 3.58 7.71
CA LEU A 56 5.96 2.60 8.46
C LEU A 56 4.69 2.18 7.73
N LEU A 57 3.97 3.13 7.14
CA LEU A 57 2.75 2.84 6.37
C LEU A 57 3.06 2.02 5.11
N ALA A 58 4.16 2.32 4.42
CA ALA A 58 4.61 1.53 3.28
C ALA A 58 4.95 0.09 3.68
N ALA A 59 5.64 -0.09 4.81
CA ALA A 59 5.94 -1.41 5.34
C ALA A 59 4.68 -2.20 5.71
N THR A 60 3.68 -1.54 6.29
CA THR A 60 2.36 -2.14 6.57
C THR A 60 1.68 -2.62 5.29
N HIS A 61 1.67 -1.78 4.25
CA HIS A 61 1.10 -2.13 2.95
C HIS A 61 1.84 -3.32 2.30
N GLN A 62 3.17 -3.33 2.38
CA GLN A 62 3.98 -4.45 1.90
C GLN A 62 3.68 -5.73 2.69
N ALA A 63 3.52 -5.65 4.01
CA ALA A 63 3.16 -6.80 4.84
C ALA A 63 1.81 -7.40 4.44
N ILE A 64 0.79 -6.58 4.22
CA ILE A 64 -0.52 -7.02 3.71
C ILE A 64 -0.36 -7.72 2.35
N THR A 65 0.42 -7.12 1.45
CA THR A 65 0.64 -7.69 0.11
C THR A 65 1.30 -9.06 0.19
N TYR A 66 2.39 -9.20 0.92
CA TYR A 66 3.20 -10.43 0.92
C TYR A 66 2.68 -11.50 1.89
N LYS A 67 2.01 -11.13 2.99
CA LYS A 67 1.50 -12.11 3.97
C LYS A 67 0.06 -12.54 3.71
N GLU A 68 -0.74 -11.69 3.05
CA GLU A 68 -2.18 -11.94 2.89
C GLU A 68 -2.58 -12.07 1.42
N PHE A 69 -2.28 -11.08 0.59
CA PHE A 69 -2.75 -11.03 -0.79
C PHE A 69 -2.05 -12.05 -1.70
N LEU A 70 -0.73 -12.01 -1.77
CA LEU A 70 0.03 -12.88 -2.68
C LEU A 70 -0.16 -14.38 -2.41
N PRO A 71 -0.21 -14.86 -1.15
CA PRO A 71 -0.50 -16.27 -0.88
C PRO A 71 -1.85 -16.73 -1.41
N LEU A 72 -2.87 -15.86 -1.37
CA LEU A 72 -4.20 -16.16 -1.92
C LEU A 72 -4.21 -16.24 -3.44
N VAL A 73 -3.44 -15.37 -4.10
CA VAL A 73 -3.44 -15.27 -5.58
C VAL A 73 -2.51 -16.29 -6.21
N LEU A 74 -1.32 -16.48 -5.65
CA LEU A 74 -0.26 -17.32 -6.22
C LEU A 74 -0.27 -18.76 -5.69
N GLY A 75 -0.80 -18.96 -4.49
CA GLY A 75 -0.72 -20.22 -3.76
C GLY A 75 0.67 -20.45 -3.13
N PRO A 76 0.74 -21.36 -2.13
CA PRO A 76 1.97 -21.58 -1.34
C PRO A 76 3.15 -22.07 -2.18
N GLU A 77 2.90 -22.91 -3.18
CA GLU A 77 3.97 -23.44 -4.04
C GLU A 77 4.70 -22.34 -4.81
N ASN A 78 3.96 -21.38 -5.39
CA ASN A 78 4.58 -20.26 -6.11
C ASN A 78 5.22 -19.25 -5.15
N MET A 79 4.65 -19.04 -3.96
CA MET A 79 5.27 -18.20 -2.93
C MET A 79 6.66 -18.73 -2.57
N GLN A 80 6.80 -20.03 -2.36
CA GLN A 80 8.06 -20.68 -2.07
C GLN A 80 8.99 -20.66 -3.29
N LYS A 81 8.49 -21.04 -4.46
CA LYS A 81 9.28 -21.10 -5.72
C LYS A 81 9.93 -19.77 -6.08
N TYR A 82 9.23 -18.67 -5.88
CA TYR A 82 9.71 -17.33 -6.18
C TYR A 82 10.31 -16.61 -4.96
N GLU A 83 10.42 -17.32 -3.83
CA GLU A 83 10.99 -16.79 -2.57
C GLU A 83 10.32 -15.48 -2.11
N LEU A 84 8.99 -15.42 -2.21
CA LEU A 84 8.18 -14.25 -1.86
C LEU A 84 7.74 -14.23 -0.39
N GLU A 85 8.08 -15.25 0.38
CA GLU A 85 7.78 -15.30 1.80
C GLU A 85 8.60 -14.28 2.58
N LEU A 86 7.94 -13.52 3.44
CA LEU A 86 8.62 -12.62 4.37
C LEU A 86 9.28 -13.44 5.48
N LYS A 87 10.58 -13.41 5.53
CA LYS A 87 11.35 -14.02 6.63
C LYS A 87 11.35 -13.10 7.84
N GLU A 88 11.28 -13.70 9.03
CA GLU A 88 11.47 -12.95 10.27
C GLU A 88 12.94 -12.60 10.44
N GLY A 89 13.20 -11.36 10.89
CA GLY A 89 14.55 -10.86 11.14
C GLY A 89 15.07 -9.88 10.11
N THR A 90 16.36 -9.55 10.25
CA THR A 90 17.04 -8.52 9.45
C THR A 90 17.55 -9.00 8.10
N ASP A 91 17.29 -10.23 7.74
CA ASP A 91 17.74 -10.84 6.48
C ASP A 91 16.89 -10.37 5.30
N SER A 92 16.79 -9.05 5.16
CA SER A 92 16.10 -8.46 4.03
C SER A 92 17.00 -8.61 2.79
N LYS A 93 16.43 -9.11 1.70
CA LYS A 93 17.02 -9.05 0.37
C LYS A 93 17.08 -7.62 -0.19
N TYR A 94 17.11 -6.63 0.70
CA TYR A 94 17.14 -5.23 0.31
C TYR A 94 18.41 -4.94 -0.48
N ASN A 95 18.22 -4.49 -1.70
CA ASN A 95 19.29 -4.06 -2.57
C ASN A 95 19.05 -2.59 -2.99
N PRO A 96 19.87 -1.63 -2.49
CA PRO A 96 19.70 -0.23 -2.81
C PRO A 96 19.98 0.12 -4.27
N SER A 97 20.64 -0.79 -5.00
CA SER A 97 20.94 -0.61 -6.43
C SER A 97 19.80 -1.08 -7.35
N LEU A 98 18.75 -1.70 -6.76
CA LEU A 98 17.61 -2.16 -7.54
C LEU A 98 16.73 -0.97 -7.91
N ASP A 99 16.44 -0.82 -9.19
CA ASP A 99 15.48 0.17 -9.67
C ASP A 99 14.05 -0.24 -9.25
N PRO A 100 13.37 0.52 -8.37
CA PRO A 100 12.03 0.20 -7.91
C PRO A 100 10.93 0.67 -8.86
N THR A 101 11.27 1.26 -10.00
CA THR A 101 10.27 1.77 -10.94
C THR A 101 9.51 0.64 -11.62
N ILE A 102 8.26 0.90 -11.94
CA ILE A 102 7.38 -0.07 -12.58
C ILE A 102 7.46 0.10 -14.10
N MET A 103 7.70 -1.00 -14.81
CA MET A 103 7.69 -1.01 -16.27
C MET A 103 6.34 -0.52 -16.80
N ASN A 104 6.38 0.26 -17.88
CA ASN A 104 5.18 0.84 -18.48
C ASN A 104 4.19 -0.23 -18.96
N GLU A 105 4.67 -1.33 -19.50
CA GLU A 105 3.87 -2.47 -19.96
C GLU A 105 3.11 -3.12 -18.79
N PHE A 106 3.74 -3.21 -17.63
CA PHE A 106 3.04 -3.68 -16.43
C PHE A 106 1.97 -2.68 -15.99
N ALA A 107 2.30 -1.40 -15.91
CA ALA A 107 1.40 -0.35 -15.45
C ALA A 107 0.18 -0.14 -16.37
N THR A 108 0.33 -0.37 -17.66
CA THR A 108 -0.72 -0.10 -18.66
C THR A 108 -1.55 -1.33 -19.02
N VAL A 109 -0.97 -2.52 -18.98
CA VAL A 109 -1.62 -3.76 -19.44
C VAL A 109 -1.62 -4.84 -18.37
N SER A 110 -0.44 -5.30 -17.95
CA SER A 110 -0.32 -6.56 -17.22
C SER A 110 -1.03 -6.55 -15.86
N PHE A 111 -0.94 -5.47 -15.07
CA PHE A 111 -1.61 -5.44 -13.76
C PHE A 111 -3.14 -5.35 -13.86
N ARG A 112 -3.67 -4.99 -15.05
CA ARG A 112 -5.12 -4.82 -15.27
C ARG A 112 -5.86 -6.14 -15.50
N TRP A 113 -5.15 -7.27 -15.57
CA TRP A 113 -5.78 -8.60 -15.67
C TRP A 113 -6.82 -8.86 -14.56
N ILE A 114 -6.59 -8.29 -13.38
CA ILE A 114 -7.50 -8.42 -12.23
C ILE A 114 -8.88 -7.79 -12.48
N HIS A 115 -8.99 -6.87 -13.44
CA HIS A 115 -10.26 -6.25 -13.82
C HIS A 115 -11.27 -7.26 -14.38
N GLN A 116 -10.80 -8.42 -14.88
CA GLN A 116 -11.68 -9.50 -15.35
C GLN A 116 -12.49 -10.14 -14.21
N PHE A 117 -11.99 -10.08 -12.98
CA PHE A 117 -12.67 -10.64 -11.81
C PHE A 117 -13.59 -9.64 -11.11
N GLY A 118 -13.57 -8.40 -11.56
CA GLY A 118 -14.26 -7.28 -10.93
C GLY A 118 -15.71 -7.13 -11.37
N LYS A 119 -16.59 -8.11 -11.11
CA LYS A 119 -18.01 -7.83 -10.96
C LYS A 119 -18.27 -7.36 -9.52
N ILE A 120 -17.85 -6.15 -9.22
CA ILE A 120 -18.14 -5.57 -7.91
C ILE A 120 -19.51 -4.90 -7.99
N SER A 121 -20.57 -5.64 -7.70
CA SER A 121 -21.83 -5.06 -7.31
C SER A 121 -21.80 -4.81 -5.80
N PHE A 122 -21.85 -3.57 -5.40
CA PHE A 122 -22.08 -3.26 -3.99
C PHE A 122 -23.53 -3.56 -3.64
N PRO A 123 -23.83 -4.20 -2.48
CA PRO A 123 -25.19 -4.36 -2.01
C PRO A 123 -25.86 -2.98 -1.94
N GLY A 124 -26.98 -2.79 -2.67
CA GLY A 124 -27.73 -1.54 -2.71
C GLY A 124 -27.43 -0.60 -3.89
N SER A 125 -26.46 -0.90 -4.77
CA SER A 125 -26.33 -0.16 -6.02
C SER A 125 -27.20 -0.80 -7.11
N ALA A 126 -28.16 -0.04 -7.64
CA ALA A 126 -29.03 -0.47 -8.73
C ALA A 126 -28.33 -0.48 -10.11
N THR A 127 -27.08 -0.07 -10.18
CA THR A 127 -26.31 0.01 -11.45
C THR A 127 -25.00 -0.74 -11.34
N PRO A 128 -24.65 -1.53 -12.38
CA PRO A 128 -23.29 -2.11 -12.48
C PRO A 128 -22.27 -0.97 -12.48
N TRP A 129 -21.17 -1.18 -11.78
CA TRP A 129 -20.14 -0.16 -11.57
C TRP A 129 -19.36 0.23 -12.84
N PHE A 130 -19.45 -0.58 -13.89
CA PHE A 130 -18.87 -0.29 -15.18
C PHE A 130 -19.95 0.22 -16.15
N PRO A 131 -19.67 1.30 -16.89
CA PRO A 131 -20.56 1.73 -17.95
C PRO A 131 -20.80 0.58 -18.95
N PRO A 132 -21.96 0.56 -19.63
CA PRO A 132 -22.33 -0.53 -20.57
C PRO A 132 -21.28 -0.81 -21.65
N SER A 133 -20.44 0.15 -22.01
CA SER A 133 -19.34 0.03 -22.96
C SER A 133 -18.21 -0.92 -22.54
N PHE A 134 -18.21 -1.44 -21.31
CA PHE A 134 -17.25 -2.43 -20.83
C PHE A 134 -17.87 -3.82 -20.62
N GLN A 135 -19.12 -4.03 -21.08
CA GLN A 135 -19.84 -5.31 -20.94
C GLN A 135 -19.90 -6.11 -22.26
N GLU A 136 -19.30 -5.63 -23.34
CA GLU A 136 -19.17 -6.33 -24.62
C GLU A 136 -17.81 -7.02 -24.78
#